data_8dc02bd90bec2adff023dc072ff0a00b
#
_entry.id   8dc02bd90bec2adff023dc072ff0a00b
#
_cell.length_a   1.000
_cell.length_b   1.000
_cell.length_c   1.000
_cell.angle_alpha   90.00
_cell.angle_beta   90.00
_cell.angle_gamma   90.00
#
_symmetry.space_group_name_H-M   'P 1'
#
loop_
_entity.id
_entity.type
_entity.pdbx_description
1 polymer ?
#
loop_
_entity_poly.entity_id
_entity_poly.type
_entity_poly.pdbx_seq_one_letter_code
_entity_poly.pdbx_strand_id
1 'polypeptide(L)'
;MLTLKLITEETDRVIKGLEKKHFKGAREAVEKVLEYDKLRRETQQKLDNNKQQQNQLSKQIGSLMKEGKKDEATAIKNQVADLKATDKALQEIYEKANEDMTLALLDIPNIPNEKVPEGADASSNLVIKEGGQIPELPEDALCHWDLLKKYNLADFDLGVKITGAGFPVYIGKMARLQRALEAFFLDEARKSGYLEIQPPYVVNEASGYGTGQIPDKEGQMYHANLDNLFLIPTAEVPVTNIFRDEILDEKDLPIKRCAYSACFRREAGSYGKDVRGLNRLHQFDKVEIVRIDTPENSYKSWQEMLDHVEGLLQKLELPYHLLLLCGGDMSFTSSICVDFETYSAAQKRWLEVSSVSNFESYQANRLHCRYRHADDKKIELCHTLNGSALALPRIVATILENNQTPEGIRVPKVLVPYCGFEMIDDKMD
;
A
#
# COMPACT_ATOMS: atom_id res chain seq x y z
N MET A 1 -9.50 -0.73 -5.22
CA MET A 1 -10.02 -0.83 -6.60
C MET A 1 -10.84 0.40 -6.93
N LEU A 2 -10.89 0.79 -8.19
CA LEU A 2 -11.74 1.88 -8.63
C LEU A 2 -13.21 1.57 -8.30
N THR A 3 -14.00 2.62 -8.02
CA THR A 3 -15.45 2.43 -7.83
C THR A 3 -16.13 2.22 -9.17
N LEU A 4 -17.16 1.37 -9.19
CA LEU A 4 -17.97 1.18 -10.39
C LEU A 4 -18.60 2.50 -10.85
N LYS A 5 -18.99 3.36 -9.88
CA LYS A 5 -19.52 4.70 -10.18
C LYS A 5 -18.54 5.53 -11.01
N LEU A 6 -17.27 5.59 -10.60
CA LEU A 6 -16.23 6.33 -11.34
C LEU A 6 -16.07 5.79 -12.77
N ILE A 7 -16.03 4.46 -12.92
CA ILE A 7 -15.90 3.81 -14.25
C ILE A 7 -17.09 4.11 -15.16
N THR A 8 -18.30 4.14 -14.61
CA THR A 8 -19.52 4.37 -15.41
C THR A 8 -19.77 5.82 -15.74
N GLU A 9 -19.48 6.74 -14.80
CA GLU A 9 -19.75 8.17 -14.96
C GLU A 9 -18.60 8.91 -15.68
N GLU A 10 -17.36 8.43 -15.54
CA GLU A 10 -16.17 9.09 -16.06
C GLU A 10 -15.28 8.14 -16.89
N THR A 11 -15.90 7.29 -17.71
CA THR A 11 -15.25 6.23 -18.50
C THR A 11 -14.01 6.71 -19.25
N ASP A 12 -14.11 7.83 -19.99
CA ASP A 12 -13.00 8.36 -20.79
C ASP A 12 -11.84 8.88 -19.91
N ARG A 13 -12.14 9.47 -18.75
CA ARG A 13 -11.13 9.89 -17.77
C ARG A 13 -10.39 8.69 -17.21
N VAL A 14 -11.12 7.61 -16.89
CA VAL A 14 -10.51 6.37 -16.39
C VAL A 14 -9.58 5.78 -17.45
N ILE A 15 -10.05 5.62 -18.70
CA ILE A 15 -9.23 5.09 -19.79
C ILE A 15 -7.94 5.93 -19.97
N LYS A 16 -8.05 7.26 -20.07
CA LYS A 16 -6.87 8.15 -20.18
C LYS A 16 -5.92 8.01 -19.00
N GLY A 17 -6.44 7.90 -17.77
CA GLY A 17 -5.61 7.69 -16.58
C GLY A 17 -4.86 6.37 -16.62
N LEU A 18 -5.50 5.29 -17.08
CA LEU A 18 -4.86 3.98 -17.26
C LEU A 18 -3.80 4.00 -18.37
N GLU A 19 -4.07 4.70 -19.49
CA GLU A 19 -3.10 4.91 -20.56
C GLU A 19 -1.88 5.70 -20.06
N LYS A 20 -2.09 6.76 -19.24
CA LYS A 20 -1.02 7.52 -18.57
C LYS A 20 -0.16 6.64 -17.66
N LYS A 21 -0.77 5.61 -17.04
CA LYS A 21 -0.07 4.61 -16.23
C LYS A 21 0.56 3.49 -17.07
N HIS A 22 0.56 3.62 -18.38
CA HIS A 22 1.02 2.59 -19.34
C HIS A 22 0.38 1.22 -19.15
N PHE A 23 -0.85 1.19 -18.61
CA PHE A 23 -1.61 -0.04 -18.45
C PHE A 23 -2.08 -0.55 -19.82
N LYS A 24 -1.57 -1.73 -20.20
CA LYS A 24 -1.89 -2.36 -21.50
C LYS A 24 -3.36 -2.83 -21.53
N GLY A 25 -4.06 -2.52 -22.62
CA GLY A 25 -5.47 -2.92 -22.77
C GLY A 25 -6.42 -2.10 -21.87
N ALA A 26 -6.12 -0.82 -21.64
CA ALA A 26 -6.89 0.07 -20.76
C ALA A 26 -8.38 0.13 -21.15
N ARG A 27 -8.65 0.33 -22.43
CA ARG A 27 -10.02 0.41 -22.96
C ARG A 27 -10.76 -0.92 -22.81
N GLU A 28 -10.15 -2.01 -23.24
CA GLU A 28 -10.71 -3.36 -23.17
C GLU A 28 -11.01 -3.78 -21.72
N ALA A 29 -10.14 -3.45 -20.79
CA ALA A 29 -10.35 -3.74 -19.36
C ALA A 29 -11.56 -3.00 -18.81
N VAL A 30 -11.72 -1.71 -19.14
CA VAL A 30 -12.85 -0.88 -18.72
C VAL A 30 -14.14 -1.36 -19.36
N GLU A 31 -14.15 -1.63 -20.68
CA GLU A 31 -15.30 -2.14 -21.42
C GLU A 31 -15.78 -3.48 -20.85
N LYS A 32 -14.87 -4.37 -20.48
CA LYS A 32 -15.18 -5.66 -19.84
C LYS A 32 -15.91 -5.47 -18.49
N VAL A 33 -15.48 -4.53 -17.65
CA VAL A 33 -16.18 -4.22 -16.40
C VAL A 33 -17.60 -3.70 -16.68
N LEU A 34 -17.73 -2.80 -17.65
CA LEU A 34 -19.05 -2.24 -18.04
C LEU A 34 -19.98 -3.31 -18.61
N GLU A 35 -19.45 -4.28 -19.37
CA GLU A 35 -20.23 -5.42 -19.90
C GLU A 35 -20.76 -6.30 -18.76
N TYR A 36 -19.91 -6.67 -17.80
CA TYR A 36 -20.34 -7.45 -16.64
C TYR A 36 -21.33 -6.69 -15.75
N ASP A 37 -21.15 -5.40 -15.55
CA ASP A 37 -22.12 -4.59 -14.82
C ASP A 37 -23.47 -4.50 -15.53
N LYS A 38 -23.47 -4.36 -16.85
CA LYS A 38 -24.70 -4.39 -17.66
C LYS A 38 -25.42 -5.73 -17.47
N LEU A 39 -24.72 -6.84 -17.63
CA LEU A 39 -25.30 -8.19 -17.45
C LEU A 39 -25.87 -8.36 -16.04
N ARG A 40 -25.13 -7.93 -15.02
CA ARG A 40 -25.56 -7.98 -13.63
C ARG A 40 -26.85 -7.19 -13.42
N ARG A 41 -26.93 -5.94 -13.91
CA ARG A 41 -28.10 -5.08 -13.77
C ARG A 41 -29.32 -5.62 -14.51
N GLU A 42 -29.15 -6.08 -15.73
CA GLU A 42 -30.23 -6.69 -16.52
C GLU A 42 -30.76 -7.97 -15.85
N THR A 43 -29.87 -8.79 -15.29
CA THR A 43 -30.25 -10.01 -14.58
C THR A 43 -30.97 -9.69 -13.28
N GLN A 44 -30.49 -8.70 -12.51
CA GLN A 44 -31.16 -8.23 -11.30
C GLN A 44 -32.59 -7.75 -11.60
N GLN A 45 -32.77 -6.99 -12.67
CA GLN A 45 -34.11 -6.51 -13.07
C GLN A 45 -35.04 -7.69 -13.41
N LYS A 46 -34.54 -8.74 -14.08
CA LYS A 46 -35.31 -9.96 -14.35
C LYS A 46 -35.71 -10.68 -13.05
N LEU A 47 -34.79 -10.81 -12.12
CA LEU A 47 -35.05 -11.39 -10.78
C LEU A 47 -36.13 -10.61 -10.02
N ASP A 48 -36.05 -9.28 -10.01
CA ASP A 48 -37.01 -8.44 -9.34
C ASP A 48 -38.42 -8.55 -9.98
N ASN A 49 -38.48 -8.59 -11.30
CA ASN A 49 -39.73 -8.78 -12.04
C ASN A 49 -40.37 -10.17 -11.75
N ASN A 50 -39.56 -11.22 -11.77
CA ASN A 50 -40.03 -12.58 -11.45
C ASN A 50 -40.55 -12.65 -10.01
N LYS A 51 -39.85 -12.06 -9.07
CA LYS A 51 -40.26 -12.01 -7.66
C LYS A 51 -41.59 -11.28 -7.48
N GLN A 52 -41.78 -10.19 -8.22
CA GLN A 52 -43.05 -9.46 -8.24
C GLN A 52 -44.19 -10.32 -8.78
N GLN A 53 -43.96 -11.02 -9.91
CA GLN A 53 -44.94 -11.95 -10.50
C GLN A 53 -45.27 -13.09 -9.54
N GLN A 54 -44.29 -13.75 -8.93
CA GLN A 54 -44.52 -14.79 -7.93
C GLN A 54 -45.39 -14.32 -6.77
N ASN A 55 -45.17 -13.09 -6.29
CA ASN A 55 -45.96 -12.49 -5.21
C ASN A 55 -47.43 -12.25 -5.65
N GLN A 56 -47.64 -11.81 -6.89
CA GLN A 56 -48.99 -11.62 -7.44
C GLN A 56 -49.71 -12.95 -7.60
N LEU A 57 -49.10 -13.94 -8.23
CA LEU A 57 -49.66 -15.27 -8.44
C LEU A 57 -49.94 -15.98 -7.08
N SER A 58 -49.07 -15.82 -6.12
CA SER A 58 -49.28 -16.39 -4.77
C SER A 58 -50.54 -15.84 -4.08
N LYS A 59 -50.83 -14.55 -4.25
CA LYS A 59 -52.08 -13.95 -3.76
C LYS A 59 -53.30 -14.51 -4.49
N GLN A 60 -53.23 -14.72 -5.84
CA GLN A 60 -54.31 -15.30 -6.61
C GLN A 60 -54.63 -16.75 -6.19
N ILE A 61 -53.59 -17.56 -5.91
CA ILE A 61 -53.79 -18.93 -5.35
C ILE A 61 -54.63 -18.87 -4.07
N GLY A 62 -54.33 -17.94 -3.19
CA GLY A 62 -55.09 -17.79 -1.93
C GLY A 62 -56.58 -17.46 -2.16
N SER A 63 -56.91 -16.61 -3.16
CA SER A 63 -58.28 -16.27 -3.50
C SER A 63 -59.02 -17.44 -4.15
N LEU A 64 -58.40 -18.10 -5.15
CA LEU A 64 -58.97 -19.26 -5.86
C LEU A 64 -59.22 -20.46 -4.93
N MET A 65 -58.38 -20.68 -3.98
CA MET A 65 -58.55 -21.72 -2.96
C MET A 65 -59.79 -21.41 -2.06
N LYS A 66 -60.02 -20.14 -1.71
CA LYS A 66 -61.20 -19.74 -0.96
C LYS A 66 -62.46 -19.85 -1.76
N GLU A 67 -62.41 -19.68 -3.07
CA GLU A 67 -63.52 -19.81 -4.01
C GLU A 67 -63.78 -21.28 -4.43
N GLY A 68 -62.98 -22.25 -3.98
CA GLY A 68 -63.13 -23.65 -4.33
C GLY A 68 -62.62 -24.04 -5.69
N LYS A 69 -61.93 -23.16 -6.43
CA LYS A 69 -61.42 -23.37 -7.80
C LYS A 69 -60.06 -24.07 -7.78
N LYS A 70 -60.02 -25.32 -7.41
CA LYS A 70 -58.79 -26.11 -7.17
C LYS A 70 -57.95 -26.30 -8.40
N ASP A 71 -58.54 -26.51 -9.58
CA ASP A 71 -57.79 -26.74 -10.84
C ASP A 71 -57.08 -25.48 -11.30
N GLU A 72 -57.75 -24.32 -11.25
CA GLU A 72 -57.13 -23.03 -11.55
C GLU A 72 -55.99 -22.69 -10.55
N ALA A 73 -56.18 -22.96 -9.25
CA ALA A 73 -55.13 -22.76 -8.24
C ALA A 73 -53.93 -23.67 -8.50
N THR A 74 -54.14 -24.91 -8.97
CA THR A 74 -53.07 -25.86 -9.34
C THR A 74 -52.28 -25.37 -10.55
N ALA A 75 -52.98 -24.86 -11.60
CA ALA A 75 -52.31 -24.27 -12.78
C ALA A 75 -51.40 -23.10 -12.39
N ILE A 76 -51.86 -22.18 -11.51
CA ILE A 76 -51.08 -21.06 -11.02
C ILE A 76 -49.90 -21.52 -10.12
N LYS A 77 -50.08 -22.57 -9.33
CA LYS A 77 -48.95 -23.18 -8.57
C LYS A 77 -47.84 -23.70 -9.49
N ASN A 78 -48.18 -24.30 -10.61
CA ASN A 78 -47.21 -24.74 -11.61
C ASN A 78 -46.44 -23.53 -12.20
N GLN A 79 -47.15 -22.42 -12.54
CA GLN A 79 -46.50 -21.20 -13.00
C GLN A 79 -45.54 -20.62 -11.96
N VAL A 80 -45.90 -20.63 -10.67
CA VAL A 80 -45.01 -20.19 -9.60
C VAL A 80 -43.79 -21.12 -9.49
N ALA A 81 -43.96 -22.42 -9.72
CA ALA A 81 -42.86 -23.38 -9.71
C ALA A 81 -41.86 -23.10 -10.87
N ASP A 82 -42.38 -22.82 -12.08
CA ASP A 82 -41.58 -22.47 -13.24
C ASP A 82 -40.82 -21.17 -13.05
N LEU A 83 -41.47 -20.15 -12.46
CA LEU A 83 -40.78 -18.90 -12.11
C LEU A 83 -39.67 -19.10 -11.05
N LYS A 84 -39.86 -19.96 -10.08
CA LYS A 84 -38.82 -20.32 -9.10
C LYS A 84 -37.63 -21.03 -9.73
N ALA A 85 -37.89 -21.92 -10.73
CA ALA A 85 -36.80 -22.57 -11.46
C ALA A 85 -36.01 -21.55 -12.29
N THR A 86 -36.71 -20.59 -12.91
CA THR A 86 -36.12 -19.48 -13.66
C THR A 86 -35.28 -18.57 -12.72
N ASP A 87 -35.78 -18.25 -11.53
CA ASP A 87 -35.04 -17.45 -10.54
C ASP A 87 -33.71 -18.09 -10.18
N LYS A 88 -33.69 -19.41 -9.97
CA LYS A 88 -32.44 -20.10 -9.64
C LYS A 88 -31.40 -19.94 -10.74
N ALA A 89 -31.79 -20.12 -12.00
CA ALA A 89 -30.89 -19.93 -13.15
C ALA A 89 -30.42 -18.47 -13.30
N LEU A 90 -31.32 -17.50 -13.10
CA LEU A 90 -30.96 -16.08 -13.10
C LEU A 90 -30.04 -15.70 -11.94
N GLN A 91 -30.23 -16.30 -10.76
CA GLN A 91 -29.36 -16.07 -9.61
C GLN A 91 -27.93 -16.54 -9.89
N GLU A 92 -27.76 -17.71 -10.51
CA GLU A 92 -26.45 -18.24 -10.91
C GLU A 92 -25.76 -17.29 -11.90
N ILE A 93 -26.51 -16.76 -12.88
CA ILE A 93 -25.98 -15.76 -13.84
C ILE A 93 -25.57 -14.47 -13.13
N TYR A 94 -26.41 -13.97 -12.20
CA TYR A 94 -26.13 -12.76 -11.44
C TYR A 94 -24.87 -12.90 -10.60
N GLU A 95 -24.75 -14.00 -9.86
CA GLU A 95 -23.58 -14.27 -9.01
C GLU A 95 -22.31 -14.38 -9.84
N LYS A 96 -22.37 -15.08 -10.97
CA LYS A 96 -21.24 -15.21 -11.88
C LYS A 96 -20.84 -13.86 -12.49
N ALA A 97 -21.79 -13.06 -12.95
CA ALA A 97 -21.52 -11.73 -13.49
C ALA A 97 -20.89 -10.79 -12.43
N ASN A 98 -21.36 -10.89 -11.19
CA ASN A 98 -20.81 -10.09 -10.07
C ASN A 98 -19.39 -10.52 -9.70
N GLU A 99 -19.12 -11.83 -9.68
CA GLU A 99 -17.78 -12.38 -9.46
C GLU A 99 -16.81 -11.93 -10.57
N ASP A 100 -17.18 -12.12 -11.83
CA ASP A 100 -16.37 -11.77 -12.99
C ASP A 100 -16.09 -10.26 -13.05
N MET A 101 -17.10 -9.43 -12.71
CA MET A 101 -16.92 -7.99 -12.59
C MET A 101 -15.93 -7.63 -11.49
N THR A 102 -16.01 -8.28 -10.33
CA THR A 102 -15.09 -8.05 -9.22
C THR A 102 -13.66 -8.41 -9.60
N LEU A 103 -13.45 -9.57 -10.24
CA LEU A 103 -12.14 -9.99 -10.72
C LEU A 103 -11.58 -9.00 -11.76
N ALA A 104 -12.42 -8.55 -12.70
CA ALA A 104 -12.01 -7.55 -13.70
C ALA A 104 -11.63 -6.21 -13.06
N LEU A 105 -12.34 -5.77 -12.01
CA LEU A 105 -11.99 -4.56 -11.24
C LEU A 105 -10.66 -4.70 -10.50
N LEU A 106 -10.31 -5.89 -10.01
CA LEU A 106 -9.04 -6.16 -9.34
C LEU A 106 -7.84 -6.09 -10.28
N ASP A 107 -8.05 -6.27 -11.57
CA ASP A 107 -7.02 -6.17 -12.60
C ASP A 107 -6.72 -4.72 -13.03
N ILE A 108 -7.58 -3.78 -12.69
CA ILE A 108 -7.44 -2.37 -13.07
C ILE A 108 -6.68 -1.60 -11.97
N PRO A 109 -5.55 -0.95 -12.29
CA PRO A 109 -4.82 -0.11 -11.34
C PRO A 109 -5.60 1.17 -10.99
N ASN A 110 -5.13 1.87 -9.97
CA ASN A 110 -5.63 3.21 -9.69
C ASN A 110 -5.23 4.19 -10.79
N ILE A 111 -6.04 5.23 -11.03
CA ILE A 111 -5.72 6.27 -12.00
C ILE A 111 -4.81 7.33 -11.38
N PRO A 112 -3.81 7.85 -12.14
CA PRO A 112 -2.94 8.91 -11.66
C PRO A 112 -3.68 10.23 -11.50
N ASN A 113 -3.27 10.99 -10.48
CA ASN A 113 -3.65 12.38 -10.35
C ASN A 113 -3.15 13.21 -11.56
N GLU A 114 -3.80 14.32 -11.84
CA GLU A 114 -3.43 15.20 -12.96
C GLU A 114 -2.00 15.73 -12.88
N LYS A 115 -1.47 15.95 -11.65
CA LYS A 115 -0.10 16.44 -11.40
C LYS A 115 0.99 15.42 -11.71
N VAL A 116 0.66 14.15 -11.84
CA VAL A 116 1.62 13.09 -12.15
C VAL A 116 2.18 13.33 -13.57
N PRO A 117 3.50 13.31 -13.77
CA PRO A 117 4.08 13.50 -15.11
C PRO A 117 3.81 12.29 -16.02
N GLU A 118 3.80 12.56 -17.33
CA GLU A 118 3.81 11.50 -18.34
C GLU A 118 5.18 10.81 -18.34
N GLY A 119 5.21 9.51 -18.58
CA GLY A 119 6.45 8.74 -18.64
C GLY A 119 6.20 7.25 -18.51
N ALA A 120 7.04 6.46 -19.17
CA ALA A 120 6.92 5.01 -19.22
C ALA A 120 7.69 4.30 -18.09
N ASP A 121 8.71 4.94 -17.55
CA ASP A 121 9.61 4.38 -16.55
C ASP A 121 10.28 5.46 -15.70
N ALA A 122 11.13 5.07 -14.75
CA ALA A 122 11.81 5.94 -13.80
C ALA A 122 12.63 7.09 -14.43
N SER A 123 13.03 6.98 -15.70
CA SER A 123 13.79 8.06 -16.38
C SER A 123 12.96 9.34 -16.60
N SER A 124 11.64 9.24 -16.48
CA SER A 124 10.68 10.32 -16.63
C SER A 124 10.20 10.92 -15.31
N ASN A 125 10.71 10.42 -14.18
CA ASN A 125 10.41 10.98 -12.86
C ASN A 125 10.98 12.39 -12.73
N LEU A 126 10.30 13.25 -11.97
CA LEU A 126 10.69 14.64 -11.81
C LEU A 126 11.26 14.90 -10.43
N VAL A 127 12.50 15.40 -10.37
CA VAL A 127 13.04 15.99 -9.13
C VAL A 127 12.30 17.28 -8.84
N ILE A 128 11.53 17.32 -7.77
CA ILE A 128 10.71 18.49 -7.38
C ILE A 128 11.33 19.31 -6.26
N LYS A 129 12.28 18.74 -5.53
CA LYS A 129 13.00 19.41 -4.45
C LYS A 129 14.32 18.69 -4.15
N GLU A 130 15.33 19.46 -3.72
CA GLU A 130 16.63 18.95 -3.29
C GLU A 130 17.04 19.63 -1.99
N GLY A 131 17.86 18.94 -1.17
CA GLY A 131 18.38 19.49 0.07
C GLY A 131 19.58 18.71 0.60
N GLY A 132 20.20 19.27 1.65
CA GLY A 132 21.43 18.73 2.22
C GLY A 132 22.66 18.99 1.35
N GLN A 133 23.84 18.59 1.84
CA GLN A 133 25.10 18.70 1.12
C GLN A 133 25.70 17.33 0.88
N ILE A 134 26.07 17.04 -0.37
CA ILE A 134 26.80 15.82 -0.70
C ILE A 134 28.20 15.96 -0.14
N PRO A 135 28.65 15.06 0.77
CA PRO A 135 29.99 15.15 1.33
C PRO A 135 31.06 14.81 0.30
N GLU A 136 32.18 15.52 0.36
CA GLU A 136 33.38 15.13 -0.37
C GLU A 136 34.10 14.03 0.44
N LEU A 137 34.18 12.83 -0.14
CA LEU A 137 34.89 11.71 0.47
C LEU A 137 36.26 11.54 -0.17
N PRO A 138 37.27 11.03 0.59
CA PRO A 138 38.56 10.68 0.02
C PRO A 138 38.42 9.58 -1.06
N GLU A 139 39.41 9.47 -1.95
CA GLU A 139 39.35 8.51 -3.07
C GLU A 139 39.27 7.04 -2.62
N ASP A 140 39.80 6.74 -1.44
CA ASP A 140 39.80 5.42 -0.80
C ASP A 140 38.59 5.18 0.11
N ALA A 141 37.58 6.04 0.06
CA ALA A 141 36.36 5.88 0.83
C ALA A 141 35.68 4.53 0.55
N LEU A 142 35.27 3.87 1.62
CA LEU A 142 34.67 2.53 1.55
C LEU A 142 33.14 2.61 1.37
N CYS A 143 32.61 1.69 0.60
CA CYS A 143 31.18 1.46 0.57
C CYS A 143 30.69 0.79 1.87
N HIS A 144 29.40 0.92 2.18
CA HIS A 144 28.85 0.40 3.44
C HIS A 144 29.12 -1.09 3.66
N TRP A 145 29.13 -1.95 2.65
CA TRP A 145 29.43 -3.38 2.82
C TRP A 145 30.87 -3.65 3.27
N ASP A 146 31.83 -2.80 2.89
CA ASP A 146 33.20 -2.89 3.34
C ASP A 146 33.35 -2.29 4.76
N LEU A 147 32.62 -1.20 5.07
CA LEU A 147 32.52 -0.63 6.42
C LEU A 147 31.87 -1.58 7.42
N LEU A 148 30.79 -2.26 7.03
CA LEU A 148 30.15 -3.31 7.83
C LEU A 148 31.13 -4.41 8.22
N LYS A 149 31.98 -4.85 7.28
CA LYS A 149 33.01 -5.85 7.53
C LYS A 149 34.14 -5.29 8.38
N LYS A 150 34.64 -4.07 8.08
CA LYS A 150 35.75 -3.44 8.77
C LYS A 150 35.48 -3.29 10.27
N TYR A 151 34.30 -2.83 10.63
CA TYR A 151 33.90 -2.57 12.02
C TYR A 151 33.05 -3.68 12.63
N ASN A 152 32.95 -4.86 11.98
CA ASN A 152 32.16 -6.01 12.43
C ASN A 152 30.71 -5.63 12.81
N LEU A 153 30.03 -4.88 11.95
CA LEU A 153 28.70 -4.31 12.21
C LEU A 153 27.56 -5.21 11.74
N ALA A 154 27.80 -6.04 10.71
CA ALA A 154 26.83 -7.03 10.23
C ALA A 154 27.54 -8.23 9.62
N ASP A 155 26.93 -9.40 9.80
CA ASP A 155 27.41 -10.67 9.26
C ASP A 155 26.34 -11.28 8.34
N PHE A 156 26.64 -11.31 7.04
CA PHE A 156 25.77 -11.91 6.04
C PHE A 156 25.92 -13.43 5.95
N ASP A 157 27.11 -13.98 6.28
CA ASP A 157 27.36 -15.41 6.28
C ASP A 157 26.60 -16.11 7.42
N LEU A 158 26.53 -15.49 8.60
CA LEU A 158 25.64 -15.93 9.67
C LEU A 158 24.17 -15.89 9.24
N GLY A 159 23.75 -14.84 8.52
CA GLY A 159 22.43 -14.74 7.98
C GLY A 159 22.09 -15.87 7.01
N VAL A 160 23.01 -16.18 6.09
CA VAL A 160 22.90 -17.34 5.19
C VAL A 160 22.80 -18.66 5.96
N LYS A 161 23.59 -18.82 7.01
CA LYS A 161 23.58 -20.03 7.86
C LYS A 161 22.24 -20.21 8.60
N ILE A 162 21.61 -19.11 9.06
CA ILE A 162 20.38 -19.14 9.87
C ILE A 162 19.15 -19.26 8.98
N THR A 163 19.10 -18.51 7.88
CA THR A 163 17.89 -18.33 7.06
C THR A 163 18.17 -18.49 5.57
N GLY A 164 19.07 -17.66 5.02
CA GLY A 164 19.36 -17.58 3.59
C GLY A 164 19.99 -16.24 3.22
N ALA A 165 20.30 -16.04 1.94
CA ALA A 165 20.80 -14.77 1.43
C ALA A 165 19.77 -13.64 1.64
N GLY A 166 20.25 -12.41 1.87
CA GLY A 166 19.37 -11.24 2.08
C GLY A 166 18.80 -11.07 3.49
N PHE A 167 19.32 -11.85 4.47
CA PHE A 167 18.98 -11.75 5.89
C PHE A 167 20.24 -11.47 6.72
N PRO A 168 20.67 -10.20 6.88
CA PRO A 168 21.87 -9.89 7.65
C PRO A 168 21.65 -10.08 9.16
N VAL A 169 22.73 -10.43 9.87
CA VAL A 169 22.78 -10.40 11.33
C VAL A 169 23.50 -9.13 11.77
N TYR A 170 22.81 -8.20 12.42
CA TYR A 170 23.40 -6.96 12.92
C TYR A 170 24.07 -7.18 14.27
N ILE A 171 25.25 -6.57 14.48
CA ILE A 171 26.13 -6.84 15.63
C ILE A 171 26.51 -5.53 16.33
N GLY A 172 26.58 -5.54 17.68
CA GLY A 172 27.13 -4.49 18.50
C GLY A 172 26.54 -3.10 18.21
N LYS A 173 27.40 -2.12 17.91
CA LYS A 173 27.00 -0.74 17.61
C LYS A 173 26.01 -0.62 16.48
N MET A 174 26.01 -1.55 15.51
CA MET A 174 25.02 -1.56 14.44
C MET A 174 23.62 -1.92 14.93
N ALA A 175 23.49 -2.98 15.73
CA ALA A 175 22.21 -3.37 16.31
C ALA A 175 21.63 -2.24 17.19
N ARG A 176 22.51 -1.49 17.86
CA ARG A 176 22.11 -0.32 18.65
C ARG A 176 21.70 0.86 17.77
N LEU A 177 22.41 1.12 16.67
CA LEU A 177 22.05 2.15 15.70
C LEU A 177 20.68 1.88 15.05
N GLN A 178 20.36 0.62 14.70
CA GLN A 178 19.04 0.23 14.20
C GLN A 178 17.93 0.64 15.18
N ARG A 179 18.04 0.23 16.45
CA ARG A 179 17.06 0.61 17.49
C ARG A 179 17.01 2.11 17.76
N ALA A 180 18.14 2.81 17.63
CA ALA A 180 18.22 4.26 17.79
C ALA A 180 17.44 4.99 16.69
N LEU A 181 17.58 4.55 15.44
CA LEU A 181 16.81 5.08 14.30
C LEU A 181 15.32 4.81 14.46
N GLU A 182 14.94 3.58 14.84
CA GLU A 182 13.57 3.21 15.14
C GLU A 182 12.95 4.16 16.18
N ALA A 183 13.58 4.29 17.35
CA ALA A 183 13.10 5.13 18.43
C ALA A 183 13.02 6.61 18.01
N PHE A 184 14.03 7.11 17.30
CA PHE A 184 14.05 8.48 16.80
C PHE A 184 12.89 8.74 15.82
N PHE A 185 12.66 7.87 14.86
CA PHE A 185 11.58 8.05 13.86
C PHE A 185 10.19 7.98 14.49
N LEU A 186 9.97 7.06 15.44
CA LEU A 186 8.72 6.97 16.19
C LEU A 186 8.49 8.22 17.06
N ASP A 187 9.51 8.72 17.75
CA ASP A 187 9.40 9.94 18.54
C ASP A 187 9.08 11.18 17.70
N GLU A 188 9.69 11.29 16.51
CA GLU A 188 9.40 12.39 15.59
C GLU A 188 7.98 12.28 15.00
N ALA A 189 7.52 11.07 14.67
CA ALA A 189 6.15 10.83 14.24
C ALA A 189 5.14 11.22 15.34
N ARG A 190 5.39 10.83 16.61
CA ARG A 190 4.55 11.22 17.74
C ARG A 190 4.52 12.73 17.94
N LYS A 191 5.65 13.45 17.82
CA LYS A 191 5.70 14.93 17.87
C LYS A 191 4.87 15.58 16.75
N SER A 192 4.71 14.89 15.59
CA SER A 192 3.87 15.31 14.48
C SER A 192 2.40 14.89 14.61
N GLY A 193 2.02 14.37 15.80
CA GLY A 193 0.64 14.01 16.14
C GLY A 193 0.20 12.62 15.65
N TYR A 194 1.13 11.74 15.30
CA TYR A 194 0.79 10.35 15.00
C TYR A 194 0.63 9.55 16.30
N LEU A 195 -0.40 8.72 16.35
CA LEU A 195 -0.54 7.71 17.39
C LEU A 195 0.26 6.48 17.00
N GLU A 196 1.20 6.09 17.86
CA GLU A 196 2.00 4.89 17.68
C GLU A 196 1.19 3.62 17.91
N ILE A 197 1.38 2.65 17.04
CA ILE A 197 0.74 1.33 17.09
C ILE A 197 1.79 0.25 16.88
N GLN A 198 1.68 -0.84 17.62
CA GLN A 198 2.47 -2.05 17.40
C GLN A 198 1.56 -3.15 16.82
N PRO A 199 1.53 -3.32 15.48
CA PRO A 199 0.65 -4.29 14.82
C PRO A 199 1.28 -5.69 14.79
N PRO A 200 0.49 -6.75 14.52
CA PRO A 200 1.03 -8.07 14.20
C PRO A 200 1.81 -8.03 12.88
N TYR A 201 2.86 -8.86 12.76
CA TYR A 201 3.69 -8.98 11.56
C TYR A 201 3.22 -10.05 10.58
N VAL A 202 2.14 -10.75 10.94
CA VAL A 202 1.42 -11.67 10.07
C VAL A 202 -0.02 -11.22 9.92
N VAL A 203 -0.56 -11.35 8.72
CA VAL A 203 -1.91 -10.89 8.39
C VAL A 203 -2.67 -11.96 7.61
N ASN A 204 -4.00 -11.91 7.66
CA ASN A 204 -4.84 -12.75 6.83
C ASN A 204 -4.97 -12.21 5.39
N GLU A 205 -5.50 -13.04 4.49
CA GLU A 205 -5.70 -12.70 3.09
C GLU A 205 -6.55 -11.42 2.89
N ALA A 206 -7.60 -11.25 3.68
CA ALA A 206 -8.46 -10.07 3.61
C ALA A 206 -7.70 -8.76 3.90
N SER A 207 -6.67 -8.80 4.76
CA SER A 207 -5.81 -7.64 5.02
C SER A 207 -4.89 -7.32 3.84
N GLY A 208 -4.30 -8.34 3.21
CA GLY A 208 -3.52 -8.15 1.99
C GLY A 208 -4.39 -7.64 0.82
N TYR A 209 -5.62 -8.13 0.72
CA TYR A 209 -6.60 -7.65 -0.25
C TYR A 209 -6.95 -6.18 -0.03
N GLY A 210 -7.18 -5.76 1.21
CA GLY A 210 -7.61 -4.41 1.57
C GLY A 210 -6.66 -3.31 1.09
N THR A 211 -5.36 -3.52 1.22
CA THR A 211 -4.32 -2.57 0.81
C THR A 211 -3.74 -2.82 -0.59
N GLY A 212 -4.12 -3.94 -1.23
CA GLY A 212 -3.79 -4.19 -2.64
C GLY A 212 -2.56 -5.04 -2.87
N GLN A 213 -1.98 -5.66 -1.84
CA GLN A 213 -0.91 -6.66 -1.98
C GLN A 213 -1.43 -8.01 -2.51
N ILE A 214 -2.70 -8.29 -2.30
CA ILE A 214 -3.37 -9.48 -2.86
C ILE A 214 -4.43 -9.03 -3.88
N PRO A 215 -4.48 -9.68 -5.06
CA PRO A 215 -3.66 -10.82 -5.52
C PRO A 215 -2.20 -10.45 -5.72
N ASP A 216 -1.29 -11.28 -5.20
CA ASP A 216 0.16 -11.07 -5.29
C ASP A 216 0.68 -11.53 -6.66
N LYS A 217 0.54 -10.66 -7.67
CA LYS A 217 0.92 -10.95 -9.06
C LYS A 217 2.43 -11.06 -9.27
N GLU A 218 3.21 -10.45 -8.37
CA GLU A 218 4.67 -10.40 -8.46
C GLU A 218 5.35 -11.45 -7.56
N GLY A 219 4.59 -12.14 -6.72
CA GLY A 219 5.12 -13.16 -5.82
C GLY A 219 6.02 -12.57 -4.70
N GLN A 220 5.70 -11.37 -4.22
CA GLN A 220 6.52 -10.65 -3.24
C GLN A 220 6.26 -11.06 -1.79
N MET A 221 5.09 -11.59 -1.47
CA MET A 221 4.72 -11.91 -0.10
C MET A 221 5.20 -13.31 0.32
N TYR A 222 5.74 -13.41 1.52
CA TYR A 222 5.93 -14.70 2.18
C TYR A 222 4.61 -15.22 2.72
N HIS A 223 4.29 -16.48 2.45
CA HIS A 223 3.04 -17.13 2.84
C HIS A 223 3.29 -18.33 3.75
N ALA A 224 2.71 -18.30 4.95
CA ALA A 224 2.66 -19.44 5.88
C ALA A 224 1.44 -20.31 5.51
N ASN A 225 1.65 -21.29 4.64
CA ASN A 225 0.59 -22.05 3.98
C ASN A 225 -0.33 -22.81 4.95
N LEU A 226 0.21 -23.33 6.07
CA LEU A 226 -0.58 -24.15 7.02
C LEU A 226 -1.66 -23.33 7.72
N ASP A 227 -1.36 -22.07 8.03
CA ASP A 227 -2.25 -21.16 8.76
C ASP A 227 -2.96 -20.18 7.85
N ASN A 228 -2.64 -20.17 6.55
CA ASN A 228 -3.09 -19.19 5.57
C ASN A 228 -2.84 -17.74 6.01
N LEU A 229 -1.63 -17.48 6.52
CA LEU A 229 -1.19 -16.16 6.95
C LEU A 229 -0.03 -15.67 6.09
N PHE A 230 0.07 -14.36 5.93
CA PHE A 230 1.11 -13.70 5.14
C PHE A 230 1.98 -12.84 6.05
N LEU A 231 3.32 -12.93 5.88
CA LEU A 231 4.23 -11.99 6.51
C LEU A 231 4.10 -10.62 5.83
N ILE A 232 4.03 -9.56 6.62
CA ILE A 232 3.79 -8.21 6.09
C ILE A 232 5.00 -7.69 5.30
N PRO A 233 4.80 -7.10 4.10
CA PRO A 233 5.86 -6.41 3.37
C PRO A 233 6.06 -4.96 3.86
N THR A 234 5.14 -4.46 4.67
CA THR A 234 5.09 -3.10 5.24
C THR A 234 4.04 -3.04 6.35
N ALA A 235 4.25 -2.21 7.37
CA ALA A 235 3.24 -1.95 8.41
C ALA A 235 1.98 -1.26 7.86
N GLU A 236 2.02 -0.69 6.66
CA GLU A 236 0.82 -0.19 5.97
C GLU A 236 -0.32 -1.21 6.01
N VAL A 237 -0.01 -2.49 5.71
CA VAL A 237 -1.03 -3.54 5.62
C VAL A 237 -1.83 -3.69 6.91
N PRO A 238 -1.24 -4.02 8.06
CA PRO A 238 -2.03 -4.17 9.28
C PRO A 238 -2.60 -2.85 9.80
N VAL A 239 -1.86 -1.73 9.69
CA VAL A 239 -2.31 -0.44 10.23
C VAL A 239 -3.50 0.12 9.47
N THR A 240 -3.51 0.06 8.14
CA THR A 240 -4.65 0.52 7.34
C THR A 240 -5.87 -0.38 7.53
N ASN A 241 -5.65 -1.69 7.73
CA ASN A 241 -6.73 -2.66 7.96
C ASN A 241 -7.42 -2.55 9.33
N ILE A 242 -6.90 -1.75 10.27
CA ILE A 242 -7.64 -1.39 11.51
C ILE A 242 -8.99 -0.74 11.16
N PHE A 243 -9.06 -0.07 10.03
CA PHE A 243 -10.24 0.67 9.56
C PHE A 243 -11.04 -0.08 8.50
N ARG A 244 -10.80 -1.39 8.33
CA ARG A 244 -11.59 -2.24 7.42
C ARG A 244 -13.00 -2.43 7.95
N ASP A 245 -14.00 -2.26 7.05
CA ASP A 245 -15.45 -2.35 7.31
C ASP A 245 -15.98 -1.28 8.31
N GLU A 246 -15.22 -0.20 8.52
CA GLU A 246 -15.59 0.88 9.45
C GLU A 246 -16.30 2.04 8.74
N ILE A 247 -17.19 2.71 9.49
CA ILE A 247 -17.76 4.00 9.13
C ILE A 247 -17.34 5.00 10.20
N LEU A 248 -16.35 5.82 9.87
CA LEU A 248 -15.75 6.81 10.76
C LEU A 248 -16.64 8.06 10.87
N ASP A 249 -16.54 8.81 11.96
CA ASP A 249 -17.11 10.14 12.04
C ASP A 249 -16.15 11.16 11.41
N GLU A 250 -16.66 12.08 10.58
CA GLU A 250 -15.85 13.12 9.92
C GLU A 250 -15.01 13.94 10.91
N LYS A 251 -15.56 14.23 12.11
CA LYS A 251 -14.85 14.97 13.17
C LYS A 251 -13.57 14.28 13.68
N ASP A 252 -13.42 12.98 13.47
CA ASP A 252 -12.27 12.19 13.92
C ASP A 252 -11.16 12.14 12.86
N LEU A 253 -11.40 12.72 11.67
CA LEU A 253 -10.44 12.83 10.58
C LEU A 253 -9.65 14.15 10.65
N PRO A 254 -8.37 14.15 10.24
CA PRO A 254 -7.60 12.99 9.77
C PRO A 254 -7.15 12.07 10.91
N ILE A 255 -7.25 10.76 10.68
CA ILE A 255 -6.62 9.77 11.55
C ILE A 255 -5.16 9.62 11.16
N LYS A 256 -4.25 9.70 12.14
CA LYS A 256 -2.80 9.59 11.96
C LYS A 256 -2.26 8.44 12.80
N ARG A 257 -1.59 7.46 12.17
CA ARG A 257 -0.98 6.30 12.82
C ARG A 257 0.46 6.13 12.38
N CYS A 258 1.34 5.73 13.30
CA CYS A 258 2.68 5.28 12.96
C CYS A 258 2.97 3.92 13.58
N ALA A 259 3.80 3.13 12.92
CA ALA A 259 4.19 1.82 13.40
C ALA A 259 5.61 1.47 12.94
N TYR A 260 6.38 0.89 13.84
CA TYR A 260 7.58 0.14 13.49
C TYR A 260 7.21 -1.30 13.15
N SER A 261 7.86 -1.87 12.17
CA SER A 261 7.80 -3.31 11.91
C SER A 261 9.04 -3.83 11.18
N ALA A 262 9.36 -5.09 11.39
CA ALA A 262 10.07 -5.87 10.40
C ALA A 262 9.16 -6.04 9.18
N CYS A 263 9.74 -5.88 7.99
CA CYS A 263 9.09 -6.03 6.69
C CYS A 263 9.72 -7.20 5.95
N PHE A 264 8.92 -8.00 5.27
CA PHE A 264 9.36 -9.22 4.59
C PHE A 264 8.98 -9.17 3.12
N ARG A 265 10.00 -9.21 2.23
CA ARG A 265 9.79 -9.20 0.78
C ARG A 265 10.61 -10.31 0.14
N ARG A 266 9.99 -11.07 -0.77
CA ARG A 266 10.69 -12.14 -1.49
C ARG A 266 11.72 -11.62 -2.48
N GLU A 267 11.64 -10.33 -2.83
CA GLU A 267 12.55 -9.67 -3.77
C GLU A 267 12.70 -10.45 -5.09
N ALA A 268 11.59 -11.05 -5.54
CA ALA A 268 11.55 -11.87 -6.73
C ALA A 268 12.02 -11.07 -7.97
N GLY A 269 12.99 -11.61 -8.70
CA GLY A 269 13.52 -10.96 -9.90
C GLY A 269 14.63 -9.94 -9.68
N SER A 270 15.12 -9.76 -8.44
CA SER A 270 16.21 -8.80 -8.15
C SER A 270 17.58 -9.48 -8.21
N TYR A 271 18.51 -8.92 -9.02
CA TYR A 271 19.84 -9.46 -9.25
C TYR A 271 20.91 -8.36 -9.36
N GLY A 272 22.19 -8.73 -9.12
CA GLY A 272 23.34 -7.92 -9.46
C GLY A 272 23.77 -6.91 -8.39
N LYS A 273 24.33 -5.76 -8.80
CA LYS A 273 24.90 -4.74 -7.90
C LYS A 273 23.88 -4.12 -6.94
N ASP A 274 22.60 -4.11 -7.31
CA ASP A 274 21.54 -3.50 -6.54
C ASP A 274 21.15 -4.31 -5.30
N VAL A 275 21.61 -5.56 -5.17
CA VAL A 275 21.35 -6.42 -4.00
C VAL A 275 22.54 -6.49 -3.04
N ARG A 276 23.65 -5.74 -3.28
CA ARG A 276 24.84 -5.81 -2.45
C ARG A 276 24.67 -5.08 -1.13
N GLY A 277 25.11 -5.72 -0.04
CA GLY A 277 25.06 -5.13 1.31
C GLY A 277 23.63 -4.87 1.79
N LEU A 278 23.34 -3.64 2.21
CA LEU A 278 22.04 -3.21 2.72
C LEU A 278 21.09 -2.64 1.65
N ASN A 279 21.50 -2.64 0.38
CA ASN A 279 20.71 -2.00 -0.67
C ASN A 279 19.35 -2.68 -0.89
N ARG A 280 19.30 -4.02 -0.74
CA ARG A 280 18.06 -4.80 -0.90
C ARG A 280 18.09 -6.06 -0.05
N LEU A 281 17.11 -6.22 0.82
CA LEU A 281 17.05 -7.30 1.82
C LEU A 281 15.67 -7.97 1.79
N HIS A 282 15.64 -9.27 2.12
CA HIS A 282 14.40 -10.03 2.28
C HIS A 282 13.68 -9.70 3.59
N GLN A 283 14.43 -9.32 4.61
CA GLN A 283 13.91 -8.78 5.87
C GLN A 283 14.61 -7.47 6.18
N PHE A 284 13.83 -6.45 6.50
CA PHE A 284 14.33 -5.13 6.88
C PHE A 284 13.35 -4.40 7.81
N ASP A 285 13.88 -3.42 8.54
CA ASP A 285 13.10 -2.63 9.49
C ASP A 285 12.64 -1.31 8.87
N LYS A 286 11.41 -0.91 9.20
CA LYS A 286 10.80 0.31 8.68
C LYS A 286 9.84 0.92 9.70
N VAL A 287 9.87 2.23 9.85
CA VAL A 287 8.79 2.99 10.47
C VAL A 287 7.86 3.47 9.36
N GLU A 288 6.59 3.18 9.50
CA GLU A 288 5.54 3.55 8.56
C GLU A 288 4.59 4.56 9.19
N ILE A 289 4.15 5.54 8.41
CA ILE A 289 3.09 6.47 8.76
C ILE A 289 1.89 6.25 7.84
N VAL A 290 0.70 6.21 8.41
CA VAL A 290 -0.56 6.00 7.71
C VAL A 290 -1.54 7.09 8.10
N ARG A 291 -2.27 7.61 7.13
CA ARG A 291 -3.39 8.52 7.35
C ARG A 291 -4.66 8.02 6.68
N ILE A 292 -5.78 8.30 7.34
CA ILE A 292 -7.12 8.18 6.77
C ILE A 292 -7.73 9.58 6.83
N ASP A 293 -8.22 10.07 5.70
CA ASP A 293 -8.74 11.44 5.61
C ASP A 293 -9.95 11.53 4.67
N THR A 294 -10.59 12.70 4.63
CA THR A 294 -11.61 13.00 3.64
C THR A 294 -10.98 13.27 2.27
N PRO A 295 -11.72 13.11 1.17
CA PRO A 295 -11.24 13.44 -0.18
C PRO A 295 -10.73 14.89 -0.28
N GLU A 296 -11.42 15.86 0.35
CA GLU A 296 -11.11 17.28 0.29
C GLU A 296 -9.78 17.62 0.96
N ASN A 297 -9.44 16.91 2.05
CA ASN A 297 -8.25 17.20 2.86
C ASN A 297 -7.05 16.31 2.54
N SER A 298 -7.24 15.21 1.81
CA SER A 298 -6.21 14.19 1.66
C SER A 298 -4.91 14.69 1.00
N TYR A 299 -4.99 15.64 0.07
CA TYR A 299 -3.80 16.22 -0.55
C TYR A 299 -3.04 17.18 0.37
N LYS A 300 -3.73 17.85 1.30
CA LYS A 300 -3.08 18.59 2.38
C LYS A 300 -2.38 17.63 3.35
N SER A 301 -3.07 16.56 3.73
CA SER A 301 -2.50 15.47 4.53
C SER A 301 -1.27 14.86 3.87
N TRP A 302 -1.29 14.64 2.56
CA TRP A 302 -0.16 14.14 1.79
C TRP A 302 1.03 15.10 1.83
N GLN A 303 0.81 16.42 1.66
CA GLN A 303 1.88 17.42 1.77
C GLN A 303 2.50 17.43 3.17
N GLU A 304 1.69 17.37 4.23
CA GLU A 304 2.19 17.28 5.61
C GLU A 304 3.03 16.00 5.86
N MET A 305 2.71 14.89 5.16
CA MET A 305 3.53 13.66 5.22
C MET A 305 4.87 13.86 4.51
N LEU A 306 4.89 14.52 3.35
CA LEU A 306 6.14 14.88 2.66
C LEU A 306 7.02 15.76 3.54
N ASP A 307 6.46 16.80 4.15
CA ASP A 307 7.19 17.73 5.03
C ASP A 307 7.76 17.00 6.26
N HIS A 308 7.02 16.02 6.80
CA HIS A 308 7.49 15.19 7.91
C HIS A 308 8.70 14.34 7.51
N VAL A 309 8.61 13.61 6.41
CA VAL A 309 9.71 12.74 5.94
C VAL A 309 10.95 13.57 5.57
N GLU A 310 10.76 14.69 4.87
CA GLU A 310 11.85 15.62 4.57
C GLU A 310 12.54 16.11 5.85
N GLY A 311 11.77 16.48 6.88
CA GLY A 311 12.27 16.90 8.17
C GLY A 311 13.13 15.84 8.88
N LEU A 312 12.86 14.55 8.67
CA LEU A 312 13.70 13.46 9.19
C LEU A 312 15.08 13.45 8.51
N LEU A 313 15.12 13.57 7.18
CA LEU A 313 16.37 13.60 6.42
C LEU A 313 17.22 14.83 6.76
N GLN A 314 16.58 15.99 6.93
CA GLN A 314 17.25 17.21 7.38
C GLN A 314 17.88 17.05 8.76
N LYS A 315 17.18 16.43 9.73
CA LYS A 315 17.72 16.18 11.07
C LYS A 315 18.86 15.16 11.09
N LEU A 316 18.84 14.23 10.13
CA LEU A 316 19.94 13.29 9.92
C LEU A 316 21.11 13.89 9.15
N GLU A 317 20.98 15.14 8.69
CA GLU A 317 21.99 15.88 7.90
C GLU A 317 22.38 15.14 6.61
N LEU A 318 21.42 14.37 6.00
CA LEU A 318 21.66 13.61 4.78
C LEU A 318 21.31 14.45 3.53
N PRO A 319 22.09 14.35 2.45
CA PRO A 319 21.69 14.90 1.15
C PRO A 319 20.52 14.12 0.58
N TYR A 320 19.51 14.82 0.08
CA TYR A 320 18.30 14.20 -0.44
C TYR A 320 17.72 14.92 -1.65
N HIS A 321 16.92 14.21 -2.43
CA HIS A 321 15.97 14.79 -3.34
C HIS A 321 14.60 14.11 -3.24
N LEU A 322 13.57 14.84 -3.63
CA LEU A 322 12.19 14.39 -3.74
C LEU A 322 11.88 14.16 -5.21
N LEU A 323 11.41 12.97 -5.52
CA LEU A 323 11.18 12.48 -6.87
C LEU A 323 9.69 12.20 -7.08
N LEU A 324 9.00 13.08 -7.81
CA LEU A 324 7.62 12.84 -8.21
C LEU A 324 7.59 11.77 -9.30
N LEU A 325 6.99 10.64 -9.01
CA LEU A 325 6.95 9.51 -9.94
C LEU A 325 6.02 9.78 -11.11
N CYS A 326 6.43 9.36 -12.30
CA CYS A 326 5.62 9.39 -13.51
C CYS A 326 4.61 8.23 -13.55
N GLY A 327 3.65 8.30 -14.47
CA GLY A 327 2.57 7.32 -14.57
C GLY A 327 3.05 5.89 -14.69
N GLY A 328 4.11 5.62 -15.47
CA GLY A 328 4.63 4.28 -15.72
C GLY A 328 5.49 3.69 -14.61
N ASP A 329 6.00 4.52 -13.67
CA ASP A 329 6.83 4.07 -12.55
C ASP A 329 6.05 3.95 -11.23
N MET A 330 4.85 4.51 -11.16
CA MET A 330 4.00 4.46 -9.96
C MET A 330 3.51 3.04 -9.65
N SER A 331 3.36 2.74 -8.35
CA SER A 331 2.74 1.49 -7.91
C SER A 331 1.31 1.32 -8.46
N PHE A 332 0.86 0.07 -8.52
CA PHE A 332 -0.46 -0.29 -9.02
C PHE A 332 -1.61 0.46 -8.31
N THR A 333 -1.47 0.71 -7.01
CA THR A 333 -2.53 1.26 -6.16
C THR A 333 -2.49 2.77 -5.98
N SER A 334 -1.33 3.43 -6.20
CA SER A 334 -1.16 4.87 -5.94
C SER A 334 -1.82 5.74 -7.01
N SER A 335 -2.42 6.87 -6.58
CA SER A 335 -2.86 7.96 -7.46
C SER A 335 -1.77 9.01 -7.64
N ILE A 336 -0.98 9.27 -6.62
CA ILE A 336 0.23 10.09 -6.67
C ILE A 336 1.26 9.53 -5.69
N CYS A 337 2.54 9.61 -6.05
CA CYS A 337 3.63 9.14 -5.24
C CYS A 337 4.84 10.05 -5.37
N VAL A 338 5.49 10.36 -4.24
CA VAL A 338 6.81 11.00 -4.18
C VAL A 338 7.76 10.08 -3.44
N ASP A 339 8.86 9.75 -4.08
CA ASP A 339 9.96 9.04 -3.46
C ASP A 339 10.99 10.02 -2.90
N PHE A 340 11.57 9.64 -1.78
CA PHE A 340 12.71 10.32 -1.20
C PHE A 340 13.95 9.47 -1.42
N GLU A 341 14.95 10.06 -2.02
CA GLU A 341 16.23 9.41 -2.19
C GLU A 341 17.33 10.17 -1.46
N THR A 342 18.29 9.45 -0.89
CA THR A 342 19.50 10.03 -0.32
C THR A 342 20.71 9.65 -1.15
N TYR A 343 21.69 10.57 -1.25
CA TYR A 343 22.88 10.31 -2.04
C TYR A 343 23.92 9.54 -1.25
N SER A 344 24.26 8.34 -1.70
CA SER A 344 25.39 7.57 -1.23
C SER A 344 26.66 8.05 -1.90
N ALA A 345 27.52 8.77 -1.17
CA ALA A 345 28.71 9.40 -1.72
C ALA A 345 29.79 8.38 -2.12
N ALA A 346 29.88 7.23 -1.43
CA ALA A 346 30.82 6.17 -1.79
C ALA A 346 30.35 5.34 -2.98
N GLN A 347 29.05 5.07 -3.12
CA GLN A 347 28.48 4.38 -4.29
C GLN A 347 28.27 5.34 -5.48
N LYS A 348 28.33 6.65 -5.25
CA LYS A 348 28.07 7.72 -6.23
C LYS A 348 26.71 7.57 -6.92
N ARG A 349 25.66 7.33 -6.12
CA ARG A 349 24.29 7.16 -6.59
C ARG A 349 23.25 7.55 -5.55
N TRP A 350 22.06 7.85 -6.03
CA TRP A 350 20.87 8.02 -5.21
C TRP A 350 20.29 6.69 -4.75
N LEU A 351 19.79 6.62 -3.52
CA LEU A 351 19.16 5.46 -2.92
C LEU A 351 17.79 5.87 -2.38
N GLU A 352 16.74 5.26 -2.89
CA GLU A 352 15.38 5.43 -2.38
C GLU A 352 15.29 4.96 -0.92
N VAL A 353 14.81 5.83 -0.04
CA VAL A 353 14.69 5.58 1.41
C VAL A 353 13.27 5.72 1.93
N SER A 354 12.39 6.31 1.15
CA SER A 354 10.97 6.47 1.46
C SER A 354 10.17 6.65 0.19
N SER A 355 8.91 6.26 0.27
CA SER A 355 7.88 6.51 -0.73
C SER A 355 6.64 6.99 0.00
N VAL A 356 6.07 8.13 -0.40
CA VAL A 356 4.87 8.72 0.22
C VAL A 356 3.76 8.81 -0.81
N SER A 357 2.69 8.04 -0.60
CA SER A 357 1.59 7.86 -1.55
C SER A 357 0.25 8.37 -1.01
N ASN A 358 -0.57 8.91 -1.93
CA ASN A 358 -2.01 9.05 -1.76
C ASN A 358 -2.70 8.05 -2.70
N PHE A 359 -3.54 7.21 -2.16
CA PHE A 359 -4.30 6.19 -2.91
C PHE A 359 -5.70 6.66 -3.28
N GLU A 360 -6.07 7.85 -2.86
CA GLU A 360 -7.45 8.33 -2.91
C GLU A 360 -8.41 7.27 -2.34
N SER A 361 -9.54 7.01 -2.98
CA SER A 361 -10.51 6.01 -2.51
C SER A 361 -10.18 4.56 -2.91
N TYR A 362 -9.08 4.31 -3.60
CA TYR A 362 -8.78 2.98 -4.18
C TYR A 362 -8.67 1.87 -3.13
N GLN A 363 -7.90 2.11 -2.07
CA GLN A 363 -7.78 1.16 -0.96
C GLN A 363 -9.03 1.21 -0.08
N ALA A 364 -9.58 2.39 0.20
CA ALA A 364 -10.79 2.54 1.00
C ALA A 364 -11.98 1.77 0.41
N ASN A 365 -12.11 1.70 -0.92
CA ASN A 365 -13.12 0.88 -1.58
C ASN A 365 -12.91 -0.63 -1.38
N ARG A 366 -11.66 -1.12 -1.31
CA ARG A 366 -11.35 -2.52 -0.98
C ARG A 366 -11.60 -2.83 0.49
N LEU A 367 -11.27 -1.87 1.36
CA LEU A 367 -11.42 -1.95 2.81
C LEU A 367 -12.85 -1.72 3.28
N HIS A 368 -13.75 -1.20 2.43
CA HIS A 368 -15.03 -0.63 2.83
C HIS A 368 -14.87 0.43 3.95
N CYS A 369 -13.75 1.17 3.93
CA CYS A 369 -13.46 2.25 4.86
C CYS A 369 -14.17 3.53 4.41
N ARG A 370 -15.12 3.99 5.19
CA ARG A 370 -16.02 5.09 4.87
C ARG A 370 -16.10 6.08 6.02
N TYR A 371 -16.57 7.28 5.75
CA TYR A 371 -16.87 8.23 6.80
C TYR A 371 -18.29 8.79 6.61
N ARG A 372 -18.84 9.30 7.70
CA ARG A 372 -20.15 9.93 7.75
C ARG A 372 -19.97 11.42 7.88
N HIS A 373 -20.48 12.17 6.90
CA HIS A 373 -20.52 13.63 6.92
C HIS A 373 -21.23 14.16 8.17
N ALA A 374 -20.69 15.22 8.77
CA ALA A 374 -21.25 15.83 9.98
C ALA A 374 -22.62 16.47 9.71
N ASP A 375 -22.78 17.10 8.55
CA ASP A 375 -23.95 17.93 8.21
C ASP A 375 -25.14 17.09 7.72
N ASP A 376 -24.98 16.37 6.61
CA ASP A 376 -26.08 15.68 5.92
C ASP A 376 -26.16 14.18 6.21
N LYS A 377 -25.22 13.64 7.01
CA LYS A 377 -25.10 12.22 7.37
C LYS A 377 -24.84 11.28 6.18
N LYS A 378 -24.52 11.81 5.02
CA LYS A 378 -24.11 11.02 3.85
C LYS A 378 -22.87 10.20 4.19
N ILE A 379 -22.80 8.99 3.64
CA ILE A 379 -21.65 8.11 3.79
C ILE A 379 -20.84 8.14 2.50
N GLU A 380 -19.53 8.37 2.64
CA GLU A 380 -18.59 8.45 1.53
C GLU A 380 -17.32 7.64 1.83
N LEU A 381 -16.58 7.23 0.79
CA LEU A 381 -15.29 6.55 0.94
C LEU A 381 -14.24 7.53 1.47
N CYS A 382 -13.44 7.08 2.42
CA CYS A 382 -12.25 7.80 2.84
C CYS A 382 -11.18 7.78 1.74
N HIS A 383 -10.19 8.68 1.86
CA HIS A 383 -8.90 8.54 1.21
C HIS A 383 -7.89 7.92 2.18
N THR A 384 -7.02 7.05 1.66
CA THR A 384 -5.92 6.44 2.42
C THR A 384 -4.59 6.93 1.92
N LEU A 385 -3.65 7.13 2.83
CA LEU A 385 -2.30 7.60 2.54
C LEU A 385 -1.30 6.81 3.38
N ASN A 386 -0.14 6.53 2.81
CA ASN A 386 0.98 5.98 3.56
C ASN A 386 2.31 6.65 3.21
N GLY A 387 3.30 6.42 4.06
CA GLY A 387 4.67 6.80 3.78
C GLY A 387 5.64 6.10 4.70
N SER A 388 6.82 5.77 4.18
CA SER A 388 7.91 5.27 5.01
C SER A 388 8.59 6.44 5.74
N ALA A 389 8.71 6.37 7.05
CA ALA A 389 9.31 7.41 7.86
C ALA A 389 10.43 6.88 8.80
N LEU A 390 11.47 6.14 8.37
CA LEU A 390 11.97 5.78 7.03
C LEU A 390 12.24 4.27 6.96
N ALA A 391 12.71 3.78 5.79
CA ALA A 391 13.25 2.42 5.65
C ALA A 391 14.72 2.39 6.11
N LEU A 392 15.03 1.61 7.16
CA LEU A 392 16.31 1.70 7.86
C LEU A 392 17.54 1.29 7.04
N PRO A 393 17.54 0.21 6.22
CA PRO A 393 18.77 -0.30 5.64
C PRO A 393 19.52 0.71 4.77
N ARG A 394 18.81 1.40 3.88
CA ARG A 394 19.44 2.38 2.97
C ARG A 394 19.80 3.67 3.68
N ILE A 395 19.04 4.09 4.70
CA ILE A 395 19.41 5.19 5.60
C ILE A 395 20.72 4.86 6.33
N VAL A 396 20.83 3.66 6.88
CA VAL A 396 22.04 3.21 7.54
C VAL A 396 23.21 3.15 6.55
N ALA A 397 23.02 2.57 5.36
CA ALA A 397 24.06 2.54 4.33
C ALA A 397 24.58 3.95 4.03
N THR A 398 23.67 4.93 3.85
CA THR A 398 24.05 6.32 3.58
C THR A 398 24.73 6.98 4.78
N ILE A 399 24.26 6.76 6.02
CA ILE A 399 24.92 7.27 7.23
C ILE A 399 26.36 6.73 7.34
N LEU A 400 26.55 5.41 7.18
CA LEU A 400 27.86 4.80 7.26
C LEU A 400 28.83 5.36 6.23
N GLU A 401 28.38 5.48 4.99
CA GLU A 401 29.21 5.94 3.88
C GLU A 401 29.52 7.43 3.94
N ASN A 402 28.49 8.26 4.18
CA ASN A 402 28.65 9.70 4.15
C ASN A 402 29.37 10.28 5.37
N ASN A 403 29.34 9.58 6.50
CA ASN A 403 29.90 10.07 7.76
C ASN A 403 31.23 9.39 8.13
N GLN A 404 31.85 8.62 7.21
CA GLN A 404 33.13 7.99 7.46
C GLN A 404 34.25 9.02 7.57
N THR A 405 35.15 8.79 8.50
CA THR A 405 36.37 9.57 8.77
C THR A 405 37.55 8.64 9.00
N PRO A 406 38.81 9.13 9.04
CA PRO A 406 39.95 8.29 9.40
C PRO A 406 39.82 7.62 10.78
N GLU A 407 39.16 8.26 11.73
CA GLU A 407 38.99 7.79 13.12
C GLU A 407 37.82 6.80 13.30
N GLY A 408 36.88 6.77 12.33
CA GLY A 408 35.66 5.96 12.43
C GLY A 408 34.50 6.57 11.67
N ILE A 409 33.28 6.16 12.00
CA ILE A 409 32.06 6.68 11.39
C ILE A 409 31.31 7.53 12.41
N ARG A 410 31.11 8.79 12.12
CA ARG A 410 30.37 9.72 12.99
C ARG A 410 28.89 9.39 12.99
N VAL A 411 28.31 9.34 14.17
CA VAL A 411 26.86 9.20 14.33
C VAL A 411 26.22 10.59 14.17
N PRO A 412 25.12 10.73 13.40
CA PRO A 412 24.36 11.97 13.34
C PRO A 412 24.01 12.48 14.74
N LYS A 413 24.22 13.78 15.00
CA LYS A 413 24.05 14.37 16.34
C LYS A 413 22.72 14.05 16.99
N VAL A 414 21.65 14.03 16.20
CA VAL A 414 20.29 13.73 16.67
C VAL A 414 20.15 12.30 17.19
N LEU A 415 20.99 11.38 16.74
CA LEU A 415 20.95 9.95 17.14
C LEU A 415 21.85 9.65 18.35
N VAL A 416 22.80 10.52 18.69
CA VAL A 416 23.73 10.31 19.82
C VAL A 416 23.00 10.01 21.15
N PRO A 417 21.94 10.74 21.53
CA PRO A 417 21.17 10.41 22.74
C PRO A 417 20.51 9.02 22.72
N TYR A 418 20.14 8.52 21.54
CA TYR A 418 19.53 7.21 21.37
C TYR A 418 20.57 6.09 21.28
N CYS A 419 21.70 6.34 20.62
CA CYS A 419 22.81 5.38 20.48
C CYS A 419 23.61 5.22 21.76
N GLY A 420 23.88 6.36 22.49
CA GLY A 420 24.79 6.43 23.62
C GLY A 420 26.27 6.43 23.23
N PHE A 421 26.59 6.65 21.94
CA PHE A 421 27.94 6.85 21.42
C PHE A 421 27.91 7.83 20.24
N GLU A 422 29.05 8.51 20.02
CA GLU A 422 29.20 9.52 18.95
C GLU A 422 29.91 8.96 17.70
N MET A 423 30.58 7.80 17.84
CA MET A 423 31.45 7.23 16.83
C MET A 423 31.32 5.70 16.78
N ILE A 424 31.27 5.17 15.58
CA ILE A 424 31.50 3.75 15.32
C ILE A 424 32.97 3.59 14.94
N ASP A 425 33.74 2.93 15.78
CA ASP A 425 35.18 2.71 15.68
C ASP A 425 35.53 1.26 16.04
N ASP A 426 36.82 0.93 16.03
CA ASP A 426 37.31 -0.42 16.34
C ASP A 426 37.22 -0.78 17.85
N LYS A 427 36.78 0.15 18.71
CA LYS A 427 36.60 -0.13 20.13
C LYS A 427 35.31 -0.92 20.33
N MET A 428 35.44 -2.12 20.85
CA MET A 428 34.28 -2.87 21.35
C MET A 428 33.74 -2.17 22.60
N ASP A 429 32.40 -2.10 22.69
CA ASP A 429 31.70 -1.62 23.89
C ASP A 429 31.94 -2.54 25.08
#